data_01aa5b930d2b78daf0ec408daea709d9
#
_entry.id   01aa5b930d2b78daf0ec408daea709d9
#
_cell.length_a   1.000
_cell.length_b   1.000
_cell.length_c   1.000
_cell.angle_alpha   90.00
_cell.angle_beta   90.00
_cell.angle_gamma   90.00
#
_symmetry.space_group_name_H-M   'P 1'
#
loop_
_entity.id
_entity.type
_entity.pdbx_description
1 polymer ?
#
loop_
_entity_poly.entity_id
_entity_poly.type
_entity_poly.pdbx_seq_one_letter_code
_entity_poly.pdbx_strand_id
1 'polypeptide(L)'
;RNGLFNVLVTNGCFCEEPLRALLPLIDALNIDLIGFSQTFYDFVGGNLETVQTAIRLAATACHVEVTTLILPGQNDSDAEMDAEAAWLASLNPEIPLHISRFFPRYHMSDESATPVATVYRLRDIARKHLRYVYTGNC
;
A
#
# COMPACT_ATOMS: atom_id res chain seq x y z
N ARG A 1 15.90 22.47 2.41
CA ARG A 1 14.68 22.32 1.55
C ARG A 1 14.68 23.18 0.28
N ASN A 2 15.37 24.29 0.21
CA ASN A 2 15.43 25.17 -0.97
C ASN A 2 14.04 25.53 -1.56
N GLY A 3 12.99 25.62 -0.75
CA GLY A 3 11.62 25.91 -1.18
C GLY A 3 10.92 24.77 -1.93
N LEU A 4 11.49 23.56 -1.96
CA LEU A 4 10.92 22.38 -2.61
C LEU A 4 10.17 21.51 -1.61
N PHE A 5 9.13 20.83 -2.11
CA PHE A 5 8.45 19.78 -1.38
C PHE A 5 9.18 18.45 -1.58
N ASN A 6 9.33 17.69 -0.49
CA ASN A 6 9.97 16.38 -0.52
C ASN A 6 8.88 15.29 -0.48
N VAL A 7 8.81 14.49 -1.53
CA VAL A 7 7.93 13.34 -1.62
C VAL A 7 8.77 12.07 -1.74
N LEU A 8 8.49 11.08 -0.91
CA LEU A 8 9.18 9.80 -0.93
C LEU A 8 8.21 8.69 -1.34
N VAL A 9 8.64 7.85 -2.28
CA VAL A 9 7.97 6.61 -2.66
C VAL A 9 8.81 5.45 -2.16
N THR A 10 8.21 4.52 -1.42
CA THR A 10 8.96 3.48 -0.70
C THR A 10 8.15 2.21 -0.49
N ASN A 11 8.83 1.08 -0.31
CA ASN A 11 8.23 -0.17 0.11
C ASN A 11 7.95 -0.27 1.63
N GLY A 12 8.22 0.79 2.38
CA GLY A 12 7.97 0.84 3.81
C GLY A 12 8.93 0.03 4.70
N CYS A 13 9.96 -0.59 4.13
CA CYS A 13 10.93 -1.37 4.88
C CYS A 13 11.96 -0.48 5.58
N PHE A 14 11.51 0.30 6.54
CA PHE A 14 12.36 1.17 7.36
C PHE A 14 12.56 0.60 8.76
N CYS A 15 13.76 0.81 9.30
CA CYS A 15 13.92 0.80 10.74
C CYS A 15 13.23 2.05 11.33
N GLU A 16 12.60 1.89 12.48
CA GLU A 16 11.77 2.93 13.10
C GLU A 16 12.55 4.21 13.39
N GLU A 17 13.75 4.10 13.96
CA GLU A 17 14.56 5.26 14.37
C GLU A 17 15.00 6.13 13.18
N PRO A 18 15.59 5.58 12.09
CA PRO A 18 15.87 6.36 10.89
C PRO A 18 14.63 7.00 10.26
N LEU A 19 13.49 6.30 10.27
CA LEU A 19 12.25 6.86 9.75
C LEU A 19 11.79 8.05 10.57
N ARG A 20 11.83 7.97 11.90
CA ARG A 20 11.47 9.10 12.78
C ARG A 20 12.37 10.32 12.55
N ALA A 21 13.65 10.11 12.26
CA ALA A 21 14.57 11.18 11.94
C ALA A 21 14.30 11.83 10.57
N LEU A 22 13.80 11.04 9.61
CA LEU A 22 13.52 11.49 8.25
C LEU A 22 12.19 12.23 8.13
N LEU A 23 11.15 11.79 8.84
CA LEU A 23 9.78 12.29 8.71
C LEU A 23 9.64 13.81 8.79
N PRO A 24 10.36 14.55 9.68
CA PRO A 24 10.27 16.01 9.72
C PRO A 24 10.72 16.70 8.42
N LEU A 25 11.44 16.00 7.55
CA LEU A 25 11.96 16.52 6.28
C LEU A 25 11.07 16.15 5.09
N ILE A 26 10.06 15.33 5.29
CA ILE A 26 9.19 14.77 4.26
C ILE A 26 7.81 15.44 4.32
N ASP A 27 7.31 15.89 3.17
CA ASP A 27 5.99 16.49 3.05
C ASP A 27 4.91 15.47 2.72
N ALA A 28 5.25 14.43 1.94
CA ALA A 28 4.35 13.34 1.62
C ALA A 28 5.11 12.02 1.39
N LEU A 29 4.44 10.92 1.71
CA LEU A 29 4.92 9.56 1.48
C LEU A 29 3.88 8.76 0.67
N ASN A 30 4.34 8.04 -0.34
CA ASN A 30 3.60 6.93 -0.92
C ASN A 30 4.29 5.64 -0.49
N ILE A 31 3.58 4.80 0.25
CA ILE A 31 4.11 3.56 0.82
C ILE A 31 3.44 2.38 0.14
N ASP A 32 4.25 1.46 -0.40
CA ASP A 32 3.75 0.21 -0.96
C ASP A 32 3.40 -0.76 0.18
N LEU A 33 2.10 -1.04 0.33
CA LEU A 33 1.57 -2.11 1.17
C LEU A 33 1.11 -3.22 0.23
N ILE A 34 2.05 -4.10 -0.13
CA ILE A 34 1.86 -5.07 -1.22
C ILE A 34 0.91 -6.22 -0.88
N GLY A 35 0.50 -6.35 0.38
CA GLY A 35 -0.50 -7.31 0.85
C GLY A 35 -0.78 -7.09 2.33
N PHE A 36 -1.77 -7.81 2.87
CA PHE A 36 -2.17 -7.68 4.27
C PHE A 36 -2.15 -9.03 5.02
N SER A 37 -1.24 -9.92 4.60
CA SER A 37 -0.97 -11.17 5.31
C SER A 37 0.53 -11.38 5.51
N GLN A 38 0.92 -11.89 6.67
CA GLN A 38 2.32 -12.22 6.93
C GLN A 38 2.82 -13.33 6.00
N THR A 39 1.96 -14.29 5.66
CA THR A 39 2.29 -15.36 4.71
C THR A 39 2.71 -14.81 3.34
N PHE A 40 2.01 -13.80 2.85
CA PHE A 40 2.38 -13.15 1.59
C PHE A 40 3.69 -12.36 1.73
N TYR A 41 3.88 -11.65 2.84
CA TYR A 41 5.14 -10.95 3.11
C TYR A 41 6.32 -11.89 3.26
N ASP A 42 6.14 -13.07 3.86
CA ASP A 42 7.20 -14.11 3.94
C ASP A 42 7.58 -14.60 2.53
N PHE A 43 6.59 -14.76 1.65
CA PHE A 43 6.82 -15.15 0.26
C PHE A 43 7.65 -14.11 -0.52
N VAL A 44 7.39 -12.82 -0.33
CA VAL A 44 8.11 -11.73 -1.02
C VAL A 44 9.36 -11.25 -0.29
N GLY A 45 9.70 -11.84 0.85
CA GLY A 45 10.92 -11.53 1.60
C GLY A 45 10.83 -10.25 2.43
N GLY A 46 9.62 -9.85 2.85
CA GLY A 46 9.38 -8.67 3.67
C GLY A 46 8.81 -8.97 5.05
N ASN A 47 8.37 -7.93 5.74
CA ASN A 47 7.72 -8.03 7.05
C ASN A 47 6.54 -7.05 7.12
N LEU A 48 5.34 -7.59 7.31
CA LEU A 48 4.10 -6.79 7.36
C LEU A 48 4.11 -5.79 8.52
N GLU A 49 4.53 -6.21 9.70
CA GLU A 49 4.56 -5.35 10.89
C GLU A 49 5.47 -4.14 10.71
N THR A 50 6.62 -4.34 10.04
CA THR A 50 7.55 -3.24 9.72
C THR A 50 6.88 -2.20 8.82
N VAL A 51 6.20 -2.62 7.77
CA VAL A 51 5.50 -1.73 6.85
C VAL A 51 4.32 -1.04 7.54
N GLN A 52 3.54 -1.77 8.34
CA GLN A 52 2.46 -1.19 9.13
C GLN A 52 2.97 -0.14 10.12
N THR A 53 4.09 -0.38 10.76
CA THR A 53 4.71 0.60 11.67
C THR A 53 5.14 1.85 10.91
N ALA A 54 5.74 1.70 9.73
CA ALA A 54 6.12 2.84 8.88
C ALA A 54 4.89 3.69 8.50
N ILE A 55 3.80 3.06 8.06
CA ILE A 55 2.56 3.76 7.72
C ILE A 55 1.99 4.48 8.95
N ARG A 56 1.96 3.82 10.09
CA ARG A 56 1.44 4.37 11.35
C ARG A 56 2.19 5.63 11.78
N LEU A 57 3.52 5.59 11.72
CA LEU A 57 4.38 6.73 12.06
C LEU A 57 4.21 7.86 11.04
N ALA A 58 4.24 7.55 9.76
CA ALA A 58 4.11 8.54 8.69
C ALA A 58 2.75 9.24 8.72
N ALA A 59 1.67 8.53 9.01
CA ALA A 59 0.31 9.08 9.06
C ALA A 59 0.13 10.19 10.11
N THR A 60 0.95 10.19 11.16
CA THR A 60 0.94 11.25 12.19
C THR A 60 1.83 12.44 11.85
N ALA A 61 2.71 12.33 10.85
CA ALA A 61 3.77 13.30 10.57
C ALA A 61 3.61 14.04 9.25
N CYS A 62 3.02 13.41 8.23
CA CYS A 62 2.89 13.98 6.90
C CYS A 62 1.69 13.39 6.15
N HIS A 63 1.48 13.88 4.91
CA HIS A 63 0.51 13.26 4.01
C HIS A 63 0.99 11.87 3.58
N VAL A 64 0.14 10.86 3.73
CA VAL A 64 0.43 9.46 3.37
C VAL A 64 -0.59 8.96 2.38
N GLU A 65 -0.10 8.35 1.31
CA GLU A 65 -0.87 7.53 0.40
C GLU A 65 -0.32 6.09 0.43
N VAL A 66 -1.17 5.12 0.18
CA VAL A 66 -0.79 3.70 0.18
C VAL A 66 -1.09 3.10 -1.19
N THR A 67 -0.18 2.27 -1.66
CA THR A 67 -0.34 1.55 -2.94
C THR A 67 -0.28 0.04 -2.70
N THR A 68 -1.29 -0.68 -3.20
CA THR A 68 -1.33 -2.14 -3.17
C THR A 68 -1.36 -2.68 -4.59
N LEU A 69 -0.38 -3.50 -4.95
CA LEU A 69 -0.30 -4.21 -6.21
C LEU A 69 -0.99 -5.57 -6.08
N ILE A 70 -2.03 -5.80 -6.87
CA ILE A 70 -2.81 -7.04 -6.78
C ILE A 70 -2.22 -8.12 -7.68
N LEU A 71 -1.77 -9.20 -7.04
CA LEU A 71 -1.27 -10.42 -7.70
C LEU A 71 -2.35 -11.51 -7.65
N PRO A 72 -2.77 -12.06 -8.79
CA PRO A 72 -3.81 -13.10 -8.83
C PRO A 72 -3.44 -14.31 -7.98
N GLY A 73 -4.38 -14.76 -7.14
CA GLY A 73 -4.20 -15.92 -6.27
C GLY A 73 -3.27 -15.73 -5.08
N GLN A 74 -2.72 -14.54 -4.87
CA GLN A 74 -1.80 -14.23 -3.78
C GLN A 74 -2.41 -13.28 -2.74
N ASN A 75 -2.86 -12.11 -3.16
CA ASN A 75 -3.40 -11.06 -2.29
C ASN A 75 -4.71 -10.47 -2.85
N ASP A 76 -5.43 -11.21 -3.65
CA ASP A 76 -6.63 -10.77 -4.37
C ASP A 76 -7.95 -11.18 -3.70
N SER A 77 -7.91 -11.62 -2.43
CA SER A 77 -9.10 -12.01 -1.70
C SER A 77 -9.88 -10.81 -1.15
N ASP A 78 -11.20 -10.96 -1.10
CA ASP A 78 -12.10 -9.94 -0.54
C ASP A 78 -11.82 -9.69 0.94
N ALA A 79 -11.55 -10.75 1.70
CA ALA A 79 -11.31 -10.68 3.13
C ALA A 79 -10.01 -9.93 3.45
N GLU A 80 -8.96 -10.12 2.64
CA GLU A 80 -7.69 -9.43 2.83
C GLU A 80 -7.82 -7.94 2.53
N MET A 81 -8.48 -7.57 1.42
CA MET A 81 -8.72 -6.17 1.08
C MET A 81 -9.62 -5.48 2.12
N ASP A 82 -10.64 -6.16 2.62
CA ASP A 82 -11.50 -5.63 3.68
C ASP A 82 -10.70 -5.34 4.96
N ALA A 83 -9.84 -6.28 5.37
CA ALA A 83 -8.98 -6.12 6.54
C ALA A 83 -7.95 -5.00 6.37
N GLU A 84 -7.31 -4.90 5.20
CA GLU A 84 -6.35 -3.84 4.86
C GLU A 84 -7.01 -2.47 4.91
N ALA A 85 -8.14 -2.30 4.23
CA ALA A 85 -8.86 -1.03 4.18
C ALA A 85 -9.41 -0.62 5.54
N ALA A 86 -9.93 -1.57 6.33
CA ALA A 86 -10.40 -1.32 7.69
C ALA A 86 -9.26 -0.87 8.60
N TRP A 87 -8.08 -1.50 8.49
CA TRP A 87 -6.91 -1.11 9.25
C TRP A 87 -6.42 0.29 8.87
N LEU A 88 -6.31 0.61 7.59
CA LEU A 88 -5.95 1.97 7.13
C LEU A 88 -6.95 3.02 7.64
N ALA A 89 -8.25 2.73 7.55
CA ALA A 89 -9.29 3.61 8.05
C ALA A 89 -9.22 3.83 9.57
N SER A 90 -8.76 2.83 10.33
CA SER A 90 -8.53 2.97 11.77
C SER A 90 -7.45 4.00 12.11
N LEU A 91 -6.50 4.22 11.22
CA LEU A 91 -5.47 5.26 11.33
C LEU A 91 -6.03 6.62 10.88
N ASN A 92 -6.58 6.66 9.68
CA ASN A 92 -7.25 7.83 9.11
C ASN A 92 -8.07 7.38 7.88
N PRO A 93 -9.42 7.54 7.88
CA PRO A 93 -10.27 7.13 6.75
C PRO A 93 -10.05 7.97 5.48
N GLU A 94 -9.29 9.05 5.56
CA GLU A 94 -8.93 9.90 4.42
C GLU A 94 -7.59 9.52 3.76
N ILE A 95 -6.90 8.47 4.22
CA ILE A 95 -5.70 7.95 3.56
C ILE A 95 -6.10 7.43 2.18
N PRO A 96 -5.55 7.99 1.08
CA PRO A 96 -5.79 7.47 -0.26
C PRO A 96 -5.17 6.07 -0.42
N LEU A 97 -5.96 5.14 -0.94
CA LEU A 97 -5.50 3.80 -1.31
C LEU A 97 -5.53 3.67 -2.84
N HIS A 98 -4.39 3.33 -3.42
CA HIS A 98 -4.22 3.03 -4.83
C HIS A 98 -4.14 1.53 -5.03
N ILE A 99 -5.13 0.94 -5.70
CA ILE A 99 -5.18 -0.49 -6.02
C ILE A 99 -4.70 -0.65 -7.47
N SER A 100 -3.49 -1.18 -7.63
CA SER A 100 -2.84 -1.29 -8.93
C SER A 100 -2.95 -2.69 -9.51
N ARG A 101 -3.23 -2.74 -10.80
CA ARG A 101 -3.26 -3.96 -11.58
C ARG A 101 -1.84 -4.47 -11.84
N PHE A 102 -1.58 -5.76 -11.59
CA PHE A 102 -0.34 -6.41 -11.99
C PHE A 102 -0.37 -6.78 -13.47
N PHE A 103 0.77 -6.57 -14.14
CA PHE A 103 1.07 -7.09 -15.47
C PHE A 103 2.33 -7.93 -15.39
N PRO A 104 2.33 -9.15 -15.97
CA PRO A 104 3.51 -9.99 -16.00
C PRO A 104 4.61 -9.31 -16.83
N ARG A 105 5.80 -9.23 -16.26
CA ARG A 105 7.00 -8.70 -16.93
C ARG A 105 8.22 -9.52 -16.51
N TYR A 106 9.17 -9.62 -17.42
CA TYR A 106 10.47 -10.25 -17.18
C TYR A 106 10.35 -11.69 -16.65
N HIS A 107 10.85 -12.01 -15.47
CA HIS A 107 10.84 -13.37 -14.91
C HIS A 107 9.45 -13.88 -14.45
N MET A 108 8.42 -13.05 -14.46
CA MET A 108 7.05 -13.42 -14.14
C MET A 108 6.14 -13.51 -15.38
N SER A 109 6.73 -13.78 -16.55
CA SER A 109 5.99 -13.87 -17.82
C SER A 109 4.95 -15.00 -17.87
N ASP A 110 5.08 -16.01 -17.01
CA ASP A 110 4.15 -17.15 -16.93
C ASP A 110 2.91 -16.86 -16.07
N GLU A 111 2.93 -15.75 -15.31
CA GLU A 111 1.80 -15.31 -14.53
C GLU A 111 0.77 -14.56 -15.40
N SER A 112 -0.49 -14.66 -15.04
CA SER A 112 -1.55 -13.91 -15.71
C SER A 112 -1.65 -12.50 -15.17
N ALA A 113 -1.96 -11.53 -16.03
CA ALA A 113 -2.31 -10.19 -15.57
C ALA A 113 -3.57 -10.24 -14.68
N THR A 114 -3.62 -9.40 -13.66
CA THR A 114 -4.79 -9.31 -12.78
C THR A 114 -6.02 -8.92 -13.61
N PRO A 115 -7.15 -9.66 -13.53
CA PRO A 115 -8.37 -9.26 -14.20
C PRO A 115 -8.82 -7.87 -13.74
N VAL A 116 -9.25 -7.02 -14.67
CA VAL A 116 -9.75 -5.67 -14.35
C VAL A 116 -10.95 -5.74 -13.41
N ALA A 117 -11.83 -6.74 -13.58
CA ALA A 117 -12.97 -6.98 -12.71
C ALA A 117 -12.57 -7.22 -11.25
N THR A 118 -11.44 -7.92 -11.01
CA THR A 118 -10.88 -8.13 -9.67
C THR A 118 -10.49 -6.80 -9.02
N VAL A 119 -9.78 -5.95 -9.76
CA VAL A 119 -9.35 -4.63 -9.24
C VAL A 119 -10.57 -3.78 -8.87
N TYR A 120 -11.60 -3.73 -9.70
CA TYR A 120 -12.82 -2.98 -9.39
C TYR A 120 -13.62 -3.56 -8.23
N ARG A 121 -13.68 -4.88 -8.10
CA ARG A 121 -14.31 -5.55 -6.97
C ARG A 121 -13.61 -5.17 -5.65
N LEU A 122 -12.29 -5.26 -5.60
CA LEU A 122 -11.49 -4.90 -4.42
C LEU A 122 -11.59 -3.40 -4.09
N ARG A 123 -11.63 -2.53 -5.11
CA ARG A 123 -11.92 -1.10 -4.92
C ARG A 123 -13.25 -0.88 -4.20
N ASP A 124 -14.29 -1.57 -4.62
CA ASP A 124 -15.63 -1.38 -4.04
C ASP A 124 -15.68 -1.89 -2.58
N ILE A 125 -14.90 -2.93 -2.25
CA ILE A 125 -14.72 -3.38 -0.88
C ILE A 125 -14.00 -2.32 -0.04
N ALA A 126 -12.86 -1.81 -0.52
CA ALA A 126 -12.09 -0.81 0.19
C ALA A 126 -12.87 0.50 0.43
N ARG A 127 -13.74 0.89 -0.49
CA ARG A 127 -14.61 2.07 -0.38
C ARG A 127 -15.64 2.00 0.75
N LYS A 128 -15.86 0.83 1.34
CA LYS A 128 -16.69 0.70 2.54
C LYS A 128 -16.02 1.32 3.77
N HIS A 129 -14.71 1.42 3.77
CA HIS A 129 -13.88 1.89 4.88
C HIS A 129 -13.19 3.22 4.59
N LEU A 130 -12.69 3.41 3.37
CA LEU A 130 -11.86 4.54 2.96
C LEU A 130 -12.62 5.49 2.03
N ARG A 131 -12.37 6.77 2.22
CA ARG A 131 -12.99 7.83 1.41
C ARG A 131 -12.41 7.92 0.00
N TYR A 132 -11.11 7.70 -0.15
CA TYR A 132 -10.38 7.85 -1.41
C TYR A 132 -9.75 6.52 -1.82
N VAL A 133 -10.32 5.87 -2.81
CA VAL A 133 -9.79 4.61 -3.38
C VAL A 133 -9.73 4.75 -4.89
N TYR A 134 -8.53 4.61 -5.44
CA TYR A 134 -8.23 4.75 -6.85
C TYR A 134 -7.74 3.43 -7.43
N THR A 135 -8.00 3.21 -8.72
CA THR A 135 -7.48 2.06 -9.45
C THR A 135 -6.39 2.51 -10.42
N GLY A 136 -5.34 1.71 -10.54
CA GLY A 136 -4.21 1.98 -11.43
C GLY A 136 -3.97 0.85 -12.42
N ASN A 137 -3.38 1.21 -13.58
CA ASN A 137 -3.04 0.26 -14.64
C ASN A 137 -4.25 -0.50 -15.25
N CYS A 138 -5.39 0.08 -15.21
CA CYS A 138 -6.64 -0.48 -15.77
C CYS A 138 -7.00 0.18 -17.10
#